data_ddf4de230a8ecdd29c42647de26d925e
#
_entry.id   ddf4de230a8ecdd29c42647de26d925e
#
_cell.length_a   1.000
_cell.length_b   1.000
_cell.length_c   1.000
_cell.angle_alpha   90.00
_cell.angle_beta   90.00
_cell.angle_gamma   90.00
#
_symmetry.space_group_name_H-M   'P 1'
#
loop_
_entity.id
_entity.type
_entity.pdbx_description
1 polymer ?
#
loop_
_entity_poly.entity_id
_entity_poly.type
_entity_poly.pdbx_seq_one_letter_code
_entity_poly.pdbx_strand_id
1 'polypeptide(L)'
;MRRDGARRRVYKAEQKQAVYEAFVEHHGSFGRRMLKRILERKSIHLSEYKISKILKELGVSPKYGRKRCKNVHTSKNTEHYIQQNLYAHLTDEEKSRMEVWSMDFTEEKINGKKIYTCGIISVKRKILVGYAQGSRCTTALAMEAFANAMLAHGIPDMVMTDRGSQFVSKDFHAMMEDWGIKHSMSRPYTPVDNRFIETFWKSMKVELGKKDLLNEATYRMVIEYYIFYYNNLRPHSTLGYTPPLAA
;
A
#
# COMPACT_ATOMS: atom_id res chain seq x y z
N MET A 1 -33.75 24.95 38.10
CA MET A 1 -33.57 23.51 38.10
C MET A 1 -32.76 23.10 36.87
N ARG A 2 -31.49 22.84 37.04
CA ARG A 2 -30.58 22.38 35.96
C ARG A 2 -30.78 20.87 35.80
N ARG A 3 -31.11 20.40 34.61
CA ARG A 3 -31.16 18.98 34.28
C ARG A 3 -29.73 18.46 34.05
N ASP A 4 -29.01 18.19 35.12
CA ASP A 4 -27.81 17.37 35.10
C ASP A 4 -28.23 15.89 35.13
N GLY A 5 -27.98 15.19 34.07
CA GLY A 5 -28.28 13.78 33.97
C GLY A 5 -28.01 13.19 32.61
N ALA A 6 -26.88 13.55 31.97
CA ALA A 6 -26.39 12.78 30.84
C ALA A 6 -26.02 11.38 31.34
N ARG A 7 -26.99 10.44 31.32
CA ARG A 7 -26.76 9.02 31.58
C ARG A 7 -25.59 8.56 30.69
N ARG A 8 -24.40 8.41 31.27
CA ARG A 8 -23.26 7.77 30.61
C ARG A 8 -23.74 6.38 30.16
N ARG A 9 -23.97 6.22 28.84
CA ARG A 9 -24.25 4.91 28.27
C ARG A 9 -23.00 4.07 28.42
N VAL A 10 -22.97 3.18 29.39
CA VAL A 10 -21.92 2.16 29.54
C VAL A 10 -22.17 1.14 28.42
N TYR A 11 -21.26 1.05 27.47
CA TYR A 11 -21.30 0.01 26.45
C TYR A 11 -20.97 -1.34 27.09
N LYS A 12 -21.62 -2.41 26.62
CA LYS A 12 -21.36 -3.77 27.12
C LYS A 12 -19.87 -4.10 26.96
N ALA A 13 -19.29 -4.78 27.94
CA ALA A 13 -17.87 -5.16 27.93
C ALA A 13 -17.49 -5.91 26.64
N GLU A 14 -18.35 -6.82 26.20
CA GLU A 14 -18.21 -7.58 24.96
C GLU A 14 -18.08 -6.68 23.71
N GLN A 15 -18.86 -5.58 23.63
CA GLN A 15 -18.80 -4.65 22.50
C GLN A 15 -17.48 -3.86 22.50
N LYS A 16 -17.00 -3.47 23.68
CA LYS A 16 -15.69 -2.79 23.82
C LYS A 16 -14.56 -3.71 23.42
N GLN A 17 -14.61 -4.96 23.89
CA GLN A 17 -13.62 -5.97 23.57
C GLN A 17 -13.58 -6.23 22.06
N ALA A 18 -14.71 -6.46 21.42
CA ALA A 18 -14.78 -6.71 19.98
C ALA A 18 -14.23 -5.53 19.13
N VAL A 19 -14.53 -4.28 19.54
CA VAL A 19 -13.98 -3.10 18.86
C VAL A 19 -12.48 -2.99 19.06
N TYR A 20 -11.98 -3.30 20.26
CA TYR A 20 -10.56 -3.25 20.58
C TYR A 20 -9.78 -4.33 19.81
N GLU A 21 -10.27 -5.56 19.81
CA GLU A 21 -9.68 -6.67 19.06
C GLU A 21 -9.59 -6.37 17.57
N ALA A 22 -10.70 -5.92 16.96
CA ALA A 22 -10.69 -5.50 15.55
C ALA A 22 -9.74 -4.33 15.28
N PHE A 23 -9.56 -3.42 16.22
CA PHE A 23 -8.62 -2.32 16.11
C PHE A 23 -7.16 -2.79 16.17
N VAL A 24 -6.82 -3.70 17.09
CA VAL A 24 -5.46 -4.24 17.28
C VAL A 24 -5.10 -5.19 16.14
N GLU A 25 -6.00 -6.09 15.75
CA GLU A 25 -5.83 -7.03 14.62
C GLU A 25 -5.36 -6.33 13.34
N HIS A 26 -5.78 -5.08 13.16
CA HIS A 26 -5.39 -4.25 12.01
C HIS A 26 -4.41 -3.13 12.39
N HIS A 27 -3.49 -3.41 13.29
CA HIS A 27 -2.36 -2.54 13.68
C HIS A 27 -2.76 -1.15 14.19
N GLY A 28 -3.99 -0.97 14.69
CA GLY A 28 -4.48 0.32 15.16
C GLY A 28 -4.65 1.38 14.06
N SER A 29 -4.81 0.97 12.82
CA SER A 29 -4.80 1.87 11.67
C SER A 29 -6.18 2.31 11.23
N PHE A 30 -7.20 1.51 11.48
CA PHE A 30 -8.53 1.73 10.90
C PHE A 30 -9.43 2.59 11.76
N GLY A 31 -10.12 3.54 11.10
CA GLY A 31 -11.14 4.37 11.71
C GLY A 31 -12.52 3.70 11.74
N ARG A 32 -13.49 4.38 12.36
CA ARG A 32 -14.84 3.89 12.63
C ARG A 32 -15.55 3.22 11.43
N ARG A 33 -15.37 3.74 10.20
CA ARG A 33 -16.03 3.19 9.00
C ARG A 33 -15.50 1.80 8.66
N MET A 34 -14.17 1.65 8.66
CA MET A 34 -13.53 0.37 8.37
C MET A 34 -13.82 -0.66 9.47
N LEU A 35 -13.69 -0.26 10.74
CA LEU A 35 -14.01 -1.12 11.89
C LEU A 35 -15.46 -1.58 11.87
N LYS A 36 -16.40 -0.72 11.47
CA LYS A 36 -17.81 -1.12 11.30
C LYS A 36 -17.93 -2.30 10.34
N ARG A 37 -17.27 -2.22 9.16
CA ARG A 37 -17.34 -3.29 8.15
C ARG A 37 -16.67 -4.58 8.61
N ILE A 38 -15.56 -4.48 9.33
CA ILE A 38 -14.88 -5.63 9.93
C ILE A 38 -15.79 -6.32 10.95
N LEU A 39 -16.43 -5.55 11.83
CA LEU A 39 -17.34 -6.06 12.85
C LEU A 39 -18.61 -6.67 12.23
N GLU A 40 -19.18 -6.06 11.20
CA GLU A 40 -20.31 -6.61 10.47
C GLU A 40 -20.02 -8.00 9.89
N ARG A 41 -18.80 -8.25 9.40
CA ARG A 41 -18.36 -9.59 8.94
C ARG A 41 -18.23 -10.61 10.07
N LYS A 42 -17.98 -10.14 11.29
CA LYS A 42 -17.99 -10.96 12.51
C LYS A 42 -19.38 -11.04 13.14
N SER A 43 -20.44 -10.67 12.38
CA SER A 43 -21.83 -10.61 12.85
C SER A 43 -22.08 -9.67 14.03
N ILE A 44 -21.22 -8.66 14.20
CA ILE A 44 -21.33 -7.65 15.26
C ILE A 44 -21.80 -6.32 14.65
N HIS A 45 -23.05 -5.95 14.91
CA HIS A 45 -23.67 -4.76 14.35
C HIS A 45 -23.58 -3.56 15.29
N LEU A 46 -22.61 -2.67 15.03
CA LEU A 46 -22.42 -1.42 15.75
C LEU A 46 -22.47 -0.23 14.79
N SER A 47 -23.11 0.86 15.23
CA SER A 47 -23.08 2.10 14.44
C SER A 47 -21.70 2.76 14.51
N GLU A 48 -21.33 3.53 13.48
CA GLU A 48 -20.07 4.31 13.47
C GLU A 48 -19.94 5.23 14.68
N TYR A 49 -21.06 5.79 15.15
CA TYR A 49 -21.09 6.62 16.35
C TYR A 49 -20.70 5.84 17.59
N LYS A 50 -21.26 4.63 17.78
CA LYS A 50 -20.93 3.76 18.90
C LYS A 50 -19.46 3.36 18.89
N ILE A 51 -18.93 2.94 17.73
CA ILE A 51 -17.52 2.59 17.55
C ILE A 51 -16.61 3.79 17.89
N SER A 52 -16.95 4.99 17.42
CA SER A 52 -16.18 6.20 17.74
C SER A 52 -16.17 6.52 19.24
N LYS A 53 -17.27 6.33 19.92
CA LYS A 53 -17.36 6.51 21.39
C LYS A 53 -16.54 5.47 22.15
N ILE A 54 -16.62 4.20 21.73
CA ILE A 54 -15.85 3.12 22.33
C ILE A 54 -14.35 3.37 22.17
N LEU A 55 -13.88 3.73 20.98
CA LEU A 55 -12.47 4.08 20.76
C LEU A 55 -12.01 5.23 21.67
N LYS A 56 -12.86 6.25 21.85
CA LYS A 56 -12.57 7.36 22.78
C LYS A 56 -12.52 6.90 24.23
N GLU A 57 -13.42 6.03 24.65
CA GLU A 57 -13.42 5.46 26.02
C GLU A 57 -12.20 4.57 26.30
N LEU A 58 -11.72 3.85 25.26
CA LEU A 58 -10.51 3.04 25.32
C LEU A 58 -9.21 3.89 25.22
N GLY A 59 -9.32 5.20 24.99
CA GLY A 59 -8.16 6.08 24.85
C GLY A 59 -7.33 5.82 23.59
N VAL A 60 -7.90 5.16 22.56
CA VAL A 60 -7.19 4.82 21.32
C VAL A 60 -7.71 5.63 20.12
N SER A 61 -6.81 5.93 19.20
CA SER A 61 -7.14 6.65 17.96
C SER A 61 -6.44 6.02 16.76
N PRO A 62 -7.08 6.02 15.57
CA PRO A 62 -6.46 5.50 14.36
C PRO A 62 -5.16 6.23 14.00
N LYS A 63 -4.16 5.47 13.54
CA LYS A 63 -2.85 6.00 13.11
C LYS A 63 -2.93 6.91 11.90
N TYR A 64 -3.96 6.79 11.06
CA TYR A 64 -4.18 7.65 9.91
C TYR A 64 -4.65 9.04 10.36
N GLY A 65 -3.67 9.93 10.61
CA GLY A 65 -3.89 11.36 10.82
C GLY A 65 -3.65 12.16 9.53
N ARG A 66 -4.26 13.36 9.44
CA ARG A 66 -4.02 14.30 8.34
C ARG A 66 -2.60 14.90 8.44
N LYS A 67 -1.56 14.22 7.91
CA LYS A 67 -0.28 14.88 7.64
C LYS A 67 -0.24 15.36 6.20
N ARG A 68 -0.02 16.67 5.98
CA ARG A 68 0.29 17.23 4.66
C ARG A 68 1.62 16.65 4.19
N CYS A 69 1.67 16.09 2.99
CA CYS A 69 2.92 15.71 2.33
C CYS A 69 3.73 16.97 2.02
N LYS A 70 5.03 16.93 2.34
CA LYS A 70 6.01 17.88 1.79
C LYS A 70 6.51 17.33 0.47
N ASN A 71 6.55 18.19 -0.56
CA ASN A 71 7.06 17.83 -1.88
C ASN A 71 8.57 17.51 -1.79
N VAL A 72 8.97 16.41 -2.39
CA VAL A 72 10.37 16.01 -2.55
C VAL A 72 10.80 16.33 -3.99
N HIS A 73 11.91 17.02 -4.14
CA HIS A 73 12.49 17.37 -5.42
C HIS A 73 13.31 16.20 -5.99
N THR A 74 13.13 15.92 -7.27
CA THR A 74 13.92 14.95 -8.04
C THR A 74 15.02 15.64 -8.82
N SER A 75 16.16 14.95 -8.95
CA SER A 75 17.39 15.41 -9.56
C SER A 75 17.43 15.28 -11.10
N LYS A 76 18.46 15.94 -11.66
CA LYS A 76 18.64 16.33 -13.07
C LYS A 76 19.07 15.20 -14.02
N ASN A 77 18.65 15.35 -15.27
CA ASN A 77 19.19 14.94 -16.58
C ASN A 77 20.23 13.81 -16.68
N THR A 78 19.76 12.74 -17.30
CA THR A 78 20.56 11.84 -18.15
C THR A 78 19.66 11.47 -19.35
N GLU A 79 20.23 11.37 -20.56
CA GLU A 79 19.51 10.84 -21.72
C GLU A 79 19.20 9.37 -21.47
N HIS A 80 17.94 9.10 -21.20
CA HIS A 80 17.44 7.78 -20.84
C HIS A 80 16.24 7.44 -21.72
N TYR A 81 15.88 6.16 -21.79
CA TYR A 81 14.69 5.65 -22.47
C TYR A 81 13.42 6.13 -21.77
N ILE A 82 13.05 7.39 -21.99
CA ILE A 82 11.86 8.00 -21.41
C ILE A 82 10.66 7.68 -22.28
N GLN A 83 9.72 6.93 -21.70
CA GLN A 83 8.44 6.61 -22.33
C GLN A 83 7.35 7.62 -21.94
N GLN A 84 6.29 7.68 -22.76
CA GLN A 84 5.11 8.49 -22.45
C GLN A 84 4.25 7.85 -21.37
N ASN A 85 3.36 8.65 -20.76
CA ASN A 85 2.34 8.12 -19.87
C ASN A 85 1.19 7.47 -20.67
N LEU A 86 1.42 6.25 -21.12
CA LEU A 86 0.45 5.50 -21.93
C LEU A 86 -0.84 5.21 -21.15
N TYR A 87 -0.73 4.92 -19.84
CA TYR A 87 -1.89 4.61 -19.00
C TYR A 87 -2.89 5.77 -18.90
N ALA A 88 -2.41 7.01 -18.93
CA ALA A 88 -3.29 8.18 -18.85
C ALA A 88 -4.19 8.34 -20.10
N HIS A 89 -3.77 7.76 -21.23
CA HIS A 89 -4.50 7.82 -22.49
C HIS A 89 -5.45 6.64 -22.74
N LEU A 90 -5.43 5.62 -21.86
CA LEU A 90 -6.37 4.50 -21.96
C LEU A 90 -7.77 4.91 -21.54
N THR A 91 -8.75 4.39 -22.26
CA THR A 91 -10.17 4.46 -21.86
C THR A 91 -10.43 3.59 -20.61
N ASP A 92 -11.54 3.81 -19.93
CA ASP A 92 -11.91 2.99 -18.76
C ASP A 92 -12.17 1.52 -19.15
N GLU A 93 -12.65 1.30 -20.37
CA GLU A 93 -12.85 -0.05 -20.92
C GLU A 93 -11.51 -0.77 -21.12
N GLU A 94 -10.51 -0.14 -21.73
CA GLU A 94 -9.17 -0.66 -21.88
C GLU A 94 -8.51 -0.95 -20.53
N LYS A 95 -8.59 -0.01 -19.57
CA LYS A 95 -8.09 -0.21 -18.20
C LYS A 95 -8.74 -1.39 -17.49
N SER A 96 -10.00 -1.68 -17.78
CA SER A 96 -10.72 -2.81 -17.18
C SER A 96 -10.27 -4.17 -17.73
N ARG A 97 -9.85 -4.23 -19.00
CA ARG A 97 -9.42 -5.45 -19.68
C ARG A 97 -7.96 -5.78 -19.43
N MET A 98 -7.10 -4.77 -19.38
CA MET A 98 -5.65 -4.94 -19.25
C MET A 98 -5.21 -5.31 -17.84
N GLU A 99 -4.21 -6.19 -17.74
CA GLU A 99 -3.46 -6.38 -16.49
C GLU A 99 -2.31 -5.37 -16.44
N VAL A 100 -2.49 -4.33 -15.65
CA VAL A 100 -1.54 -3.24 -15.49
C VAL A 100 -0.89 -3.33 -14.11
N TRP A 101 0.44 -3.30 -14.08
CA TRP A 101 1.19 -3.26 -12.84
C TRP A 101 1.82 -1.89 -12.60
N SER A 102 1.79 -1.41 -11.36
CA SER A 102 2.48 -0.19 -10.93
C SER A 102 3.67 -0.59 -10.07
N MET A 103 4.84 -0.07 -10.39
CA MET A 103 6.11 -0.47 -9.80
C MET A 103 6.84 0.75 -9.23
N ASP A 104 7.45 0.60 -8.05
CA ASP A 104 8.17 1.68 -7.38
C ASP A 104 9.08 1.13 -6.29
N PHE A 105 10.02 1.96 -5.85
CA PHE A 105 10.91 1.69 -4.72
C PHE A 105 10.47 2.44 -3.46
N THR A 106 10.68 1.79 -2.33
CA THR A 106 10.69 2.47 -1.04
C THR A 106 12.01 2.26 -0.32
N GLU A 107 12.43 3.24 0.45
CA GLU A 107 13.64 3.20 1.28
C GLU A 107 13.26 3.27 2.76
N GLU A 108 13.94 2.46 3.57
CA GLU A 108 13.91 2.58 5.03
C GLU A 108 15.33 2.50 5.59
N LYS A 109 15.56 3.22 6.69
CA LYS A 109 16.85 3.20 7.40
C LYS A 109 16.72 2.39 8.68
N ILE A 110 17.40 1.25 8.74
CA ILE A 110 17.40 0.33 9.87
C ILE A 110 18.82 0.25 10.44
N ASN A 111 19.00 0.63 11.70
CA ASN A 111 20.31 0.65 12.37
C ASN A 111 21.41 1.35 11.53
N GLY A 112 21.06 2.49 10.95
CA GLY A 112 22.02 3.28 10.15
C GLY A 112 22.19 2.80 8.70
N LYS A 113 21.75 1.60 8.34
CA LYS A 113 21.83 1.04 6.98
C LYS A 113 20.54 1.30 6.20
N LYS A 114 20.67 1.59 4.93
CA LYS A 114 19.52 1.73 4.01
C LYS A 114 19.13 0.36 3.46
N ILE A 115 17.84 0.08 3.51
CA ILE A 115 17.23 -1.08 2.86
C ILE A 115 16.23 -0.56 1.84
N TYR A 116 16.36 -1.01 0.62
CA TYR A 116 15.47 -0.69 -0.48
C TYR A 116 14.55 -1.87 -0.73
N THR A 117 13.27 -1.59 -0.91
CA THR A 117 12.29 -2.58 -1.35
C THR A 117 11.69 -2.08 -2.65
N CYS A 118 11.85 -2.85 -3.73
CA CYS A 118 11.10 -2.67 -4.95
C CYS A 118 9.81 -3.47 -4.82
N GLY A 119 8.67 -2.87 -5.11
CA GLY A 119 7.37 -3.53 -5.06
C GLY A 119 6.57 -3.31 -6.32
N ILE A 120 5.70 -4.26 -6.62
CA ILE A 120 4.86 -4.26 -7.81
C ILE A 120 3.43 -4.59 -7.40
N ILE A 121 2.50 -3.71 -7.73
CA ILE A 121 1.08 -3.89 -7.42
C ILE A 121 0.23 -4.00 -8.69
N SER A 122 -0.67 -4.97 -8.76
CA SER A 122 -1.70 -5.00 -9.79
C SER A 122 -2.71 -3.88 -9.58
N VAL A 123 -2.83 -3.02 -10.58
CA VAL A 123 -3.74 -1.86 -10.54
C VAL A 123 -5.20 -2.30 -10.43
N LYS A 124 -5.57 -3.38 -11.10
CA LYS A 124 -6.93 -3.93 -11.11
C LYS A 124 -7.22 -4.69 -9.82
N ARG A 125 -6.41 -5.69 -9.50
CA ARG A 125 -6.63 -6.61 -8.36
C ARG A 125 -6.23 -6.03 -7.00
N LYS A 126 -5.45 -4.95 -6.96
CA LYS A 126 -4.88 -4.34 -5.74
C LYS A 126 -3.96 -5.28 -4.96
N ILE A 127 -3.53 -6.38 -5.54
CA ILE A 127 -2.61 -7.37 -4.97
C ILE A 127 -1.18 -6.87 -5.18
N LEU A 128 -0.33 -6.94 -4.17
CA LEU A 128 1.12 -6.84 -4.39
C LEU A 128 1.58 -8.15 -5.01
N VAL A 129 1.88 -8.10 -6.32
CA VAL A 129 2.19 -9.28 -7.15
C VAL A 129 3.65 -9.70 -7.09
N GLY A 130 4.55 -8.78 -6.70
CA GLY A 130 5.96 -9.10 -6.60
C GLY A 130 6.73 -8.05 -5.80
N TYR A 131 7.86 -8.48 -5.27
CA TYR A 131 8.81 -7.58 -4.60
C TYR A 131 10.21 -8.21 -4.54
N ALA A 132 11.21 -7.35 -4.32
CA ALA A 132 12.57 -7.72 -3.96
C ALA A 132 13.17 -6.70 -3.00
N GLN A 133 14.13 -7.13 -2.17
CA GLN A 133 14.77 -6.27 -1.17
C GLN A 133 16.29 -6.31 -1.30
N GLY A 134 16.92 -5.14 -1.30
CA GLY A 134 18.37 -5.00 -1.44
C GLY A 134 18.95 -3.85 -0.64
N SER A 135 20.27 -3.78 -0.60
CA SER A 135 21.03 -2.68 0.04
C SER A 135 21.22 -1.46 -0.88
N ARG A 136 20.84 -1.57 -2.15
CA ARG A 136 20.95 -0.51 -3.16
C ARG A 136 19.73 -0.47 -4.05
N CYS A 137 19.34 0.73 -4.47
CA CYS A 137 18.28 0.94 -5.46
C CYS A 137 18.90 0.79 -6.86
N THR A 138 18.78 -0.39 -7.45
CA THR A 138 19.42 -0.73 -8.74
C THR A 138 18.41 -1.26 -9.75
N THR A 139 18.75 -1.19 -11.05
CA THR A 139 17.99 -1.84 -12.12
C THR A 139 17.89 -3.35 -11.87
N ALA A 140 18.97 -4.00 -11.42
CA ALA A 140 18.97 -5.44 -11.12
C ALA A 140 17.91 -5.80 -10.05
N LEU A 141 17.79 -4.97 -8.98
CA LEU A 141 16.77 -5.19 -7.96
C LEU A 141 15.35 -4.99 -8.49
N ALA A 142 15.17 -4.04 -9.43
CA ALA A 142 13.88 -3.86 -10.11
C ALA A 142 13.53 -5.09 -10.96
N MET A 143 14.49 -5.59 -11.74
CA MET A 143 14.31 -6.77 -12.59
C MET A 143 14.06 -8.04 -11.76
N GLU A 144 14.71 -8.21 -10.61
CA GLU A 144 14.46 -9.29 -9.65
C GLU A 144 13.02 -9.27 -9.13
N ALA A 145 12.55 -8.10 -8.67
CA ALA A 145 11.17 -7.94 -8.23
C ALA A 145 10.17 -8.28 -9.35
N PHE A 146 10.51 -7.87 -10.59
CA PHE A 146 9.67 -8.12 -11.74
C PHE A 146 9.65 -9.60 -12.14
N ALA A 147 10.78 -10.28 -12.13
CA ALA A 147 10.87 -11.72 -12.38
C ALA A 147 10.05 -12.52 -11.36
N ASN A 148 10.13 -12.17 -10.07
CA ASN A 148 9.31 -12.77 -9.02
C ASN A 148 7.81 -12.59 -9.27
N ALA A 149 7.40 -11.40 -9.72
CA ALA A 149 6.02 -11.13 -10.06
C ALA A 149 5.55 -11.96 -11.26
N MET A 150 6.34 -12.04 -12.34
CA MET A 150 6.01 -12.81 -13.53
C MET A 150 5.87 -14.31 -13.24
N LEU A 151 6.79 -14.86 -12.44
CA LEU A 151 6.73 -16.27 -12.05
C LEU A 151 5.45 -16.63 -11.30
N ALA A 152 4.96 -15.72 -10.45
CA ALA A 152 3.79 -15.97 -9.62
C ALA A 152 2.46 -15.60 -10.30
N HIS A 153 2.45 -14.62 -11.21
CA HIS A 153 1.22 -14.01 -11.71
C HIS A 153 1.14 -13.88 -13.24
N GLY A 154 2.14 -14.36 -13.98
CA GLY A 154 2.20 -14.25 -15.44
C GLY A 154 2.71 -12.87 -15.90
N ILE A 155 2.55 -12.60 -17.20
CA ILE A 155 3.07 -11.40 -17.86
C ILE A 155 1.98 -10.34 -17.89
N PRO A 156 2.24 -9.09 -17.45
CA PRO A 156 1.27 -7.99 -17.55
C PRO A 156 1.23 -7.41 -18.97
N ASP A 157 0.12 -6.76 -19.32
CA ASP A 157 0.02 -6.00 -20.59
C ASP A 157 0.80 -4.69 -20.53
N MET A 158 0.93 -4.11 -19.33
CA MET A 158 1.58 -2.82 -19.12
C MET A 158 2.21 -2.71 -17.73
N VAL A 159 3.37 -2.05 -17.67
CA VAL A 159 4.03 -1.65 -16.42
C VAL A 159 4.09 -0.14 -16.31
N MET A 160 3.67 0.39 -15.17
CA MET A 160 3.75 1.81 -14.83
C MET A 160 4.89 2.04 -13.84
N THR A 161 5.75 3.01 -14.13
CA THR A 161 6.85 3.41 -13.24
C THR A 161 6.94 4.94 -13.14
N ASP A 162 7.70 5.43 -12.19
CA ASP A 162 8.25 6.78 -12.27
C ASP A 162 9.43 6.83 -13.25
N ARG A 163 10.12 7.99 -13.30
CA ARG A 163 11.33 8.20 -14.13
C ARG A 163 12.62 8.01 -13.32
N GLY A 164 12.63 7.13 -12.36
CA GLY A 164 13.83 6.76 -11.62
C GLY A 164 14.89 6.14 -12.53
N SER A 165 16.17 6.39 -12.24
CA SER A 165 17.29 5.93 -13.07
C SER A 165 17.29 4.42 -13.35
N GLN A 166 16.76 3.62 -12.41
CA GLN A 166 16.64 2.18 -12.53
C GLN A 166 15.61 1.75 -13.60
N PHE A 167 14.55 2.55 -13.82
CA PHE A 167 13.48 2.25 -14.78
C PHE A 167 13.73 2.83 -16.18
N VAL A 168 14.58 3.86 -16.28
CA VAL A 168 14.99 4.45 -17.58
C VAL A 168 16.31 3.86 -18.08
N SER A 169 16.79 2.79 -17.48
CA SER A 169 18.01 2.09 -17.90
C SER A 169 17.77 1.28 -19.18
N LYS A 170 18.85 1.07 -19.95
CA LYS A 170 18.81 0.23 -21.16
C LYS A 170 18.33 -1.20 -20.85
N ASP A 171 18.83 -1.79 -19.75
CA ASP A 171 18.50 -3.17 -19.41
C ASP A 171 17.03 -3.34 -19.04
N PHE A 172 16.45 -2.39 -18.29
CA PHE A 172 15.04 -2.43 -17.96
C PHE A 172 14.16 -2.25 -19.19
N HIS A 173 14.55 -1.36 -20.09
CA HIS A 173 13.84 -1.13 -21.35
C HIS A 173 13.89 -2.38 -22.25
N ALA A 174 15.06 -2.99 -22.44
CA ALA A 174 15.22 -4.23 -23.20
C ALA A 174 14.34 -5.36 -22.62
N MET A 175 14.30 -5.50 -21.31
CA MET A 175 13.41 -6.49 -20.67
C MET A 175 11.95 -6.25 -21.00
N MET A 176 11.47 -5.00 -21.00
CA MET A 176 10.07 -4.69 -21.39
C MET A 176 9.79 -5.05 -22.84
N GLU A 177 10.73 -4.74 -23.76
CA GLU A 177 10.62 -5.07 -25.18
C GLU A 177 10.65 -6.57 -25.44
N ASP A 178 11.56 -7.31 -24.81
CA ASP A 178 11.72 -8.76 -24.98
C ASP A 178 10.45 -9.52 -24.59
N TRP A 179 9.72 -9.02 -23.57
CA TRP A 179 8.45 -9.62 -23.12
C TRP A 179 7.22 -8.98 -23.78
N GLY A 180 7.37 -8.03 -24.69
CA GLY A 180 6.27 -7.34 -25.35
C GLY A 180 5.40 -6.48 -24.41
N ILE A 181 5.96 -6.02 -23.30
CA ILE A 181 5.26 -5.28 -22.26
C ILE A 181 5.28 -3.78 -22.55
N LYS A 182 4.11 -3.15 -22.53
CA LYS A 182 4.03 -1.69 -22.67
C LYS A 182 4.58 -1.00 -21.43
N HIS A 183 5.61 -0.18 -21.58
CA HIS A 183 6.16 0.61 -20.48
C HIS A 183 5.53 2.01 -20.47
N SER A 184 4.80 2.35 -19.40
CA SER A 184 4.16 3.65 -19.20
C SER A 184 4.88 4.40 -18.07
N MET A 185 5.44 5.58 -18.39
CA MET A 185 6.16 6.38 -17.39
C MET A 185 5.33 7.57 -16.92
N SER A 186 5.33 7.79 -15.62
CA SER A 186 4.69 8.95 -15.00
C SER A 186 5.23 10.25 -15.56
N ARG A 187 4.35 11.25 -15.72
CA ARG A 187 4.77 12.60 -16.11
C ARG A 187 5.64 13.22 -15.00
N PRO A 188 6.58 14.09 -15.38
CA PRO A 188 7.36 14.83 -14.40
C PRO A 188 6.46 15.56 -13.41
N TYR A 189 6.81 15.52 -12.13
CA TYR A 189 6.09 16.22 -11.06
C TYR A 189 4.60 15.85 -10.92
N THR A 190 4.18 14.68 -11.38
CA THR A 190 2.79 14.22 -11.31
C THR A 190 2.70 12.91 -10.50
N PRO A 191 2.77 12.96 -9.15
CA PRO A 191 2.71 11.77 -8.29
C PRO A 191 1.44 10.94 -8.47
N VAL A 192 0.35 11.58 -8.91
CA VAL A 192 -0.93 10.90 -9.16
C VAL A 192 -0.82 9.80 -10.20
N ASP A 193 0.15 9.90 -11.12
CA ASP A 193 0.34 8.92 -12.19
C ASP A 193 0.81 7.55 -11.66
N ASN A 194 1.53 7.49 -10.52
CA ASN A 194 1.99 6.24 -9.89
C ASN A 194 1.32 5.97 -8.52
N ARG A 195 0.15 6.57 -8.29
CA ARG A 195 -0.57 6.57 -7.01
C ARG A 195 -0.86 5.19 -6.41
N PHE A 196 -0.91 4.14 -7.23
CA PHE A 196 -1.31 2.80 -6.78
C PHE A 196 -0.28 2.22 -5.83
N ILE A 197 0.97 2.15 -6.24
CA ILE A 197 2.05 1.64 -5.41
C ILE A 197 2.44 2.63 -4.30
N GLU A 198 2.36 3.95 -4.56
CA GLU A 198 2.58 4.97 -3.52
C GLU A 198 1.57 4.85 -2.37
N THR A 199 0.30 4.53 -2.68
CA THR A 199 -0.73 4.30 -1.66
C THR A 199 -0.42 3.05 -0.83
N PHE A 200 0.10 1.99 -1.46
CA PHE A 200 0.57 0.80 -0.75
C PHE A 200 1.70 1.15 0.22
N TRP A 201 2.76 1.83 -0.26
CA TRP A 201 3.89 2.24 0.59
C TRP A 201 3.45 3.13 1.76
N LYS A 202 2.54 4.06 1.50
CA LYS A 202 1.98 4.92 2.55
C LYS A 202 1.25 4.10 3.62
N SER A 203 0.43 3.14 3.19
CA SER A 203 -0.29 2.24 4.11
C SER A 203 0.69 1.42 4.94
N MET A 204 1.67 0.80 4.30
CA MET A 204 2.70 0.01 4.96
C MET A 204 3.48 0.83 6.02
N LYS A 205 3.94 2.02 5.65
CA LYS A 205 4.71 2.88 6.57
C LYS A 205 3.90 3.32 7.78
N VAL A 206 2.62 3.63 7.59
CA VAL A 206 1.73 4.04 8.69
C VAL A 206 1.41 2.85 9.60
N GLU A 207 1.10 1.71 9.01
CA GLU A 207 0.63 0.53 9.75
C GLU A 207 1.75 -0.14 10.51
N LEU A 208 2.95 -0.26 9.95
CA LEU A 208 4.12 -0.78 10.64
C LEU A 208 4.66 0.19 11.71
N GLY A 209 4.48 1.50 11.53
CA GLY A 209 4.91 2.50 12.51
C GLY A 209 6.43 2.62 12.64
N LYS A 210 6.91 2.86 13.88
CA LYS A 210 8.35 3.00 14.16
C LYS A 210 9.05 1.64 14.11
N LYS A 211 10.29 1.65 13.60
CA LYS A 211 11.11 0.46 13.32
C LYS A 211 12.46 0.52 14.03
N ASP A 212 12.56 1.37 15.05
CA ASP A 212 13.82 1.72 15.72
C ASP A 212 14.48 0.52 16.44
N LEU A 213 13.71 -0.52 16.73
CA LEU A 213 14.18 -1.73 17.43
C LEU A 213 14.44 -2.92 16.48
N LEU A 214 14.27 -2.75 15.17
CA LEU A 214 14.44 -3.83 14.21
C LEU A 214 15.89 -3.89 13.73
N ASN A 215 16.43 -5.09 13.58
CA ASN A 215 17.61 -5.34 12.75
C ASN A 215 17.19 -5.58 11.29
N GLU A 216 18.18 -5.68 10.38
CA GLU A 216 17.90 -5.85 8.95
C GLU A 216 17.12 -7.13 8.64
N ALA A 217 17.49 -8.26 9.24
CA ALA A 217 16.82 -9.55 9.02
C ALA A 217 15.36 -9.49 9.51
N THR A 218 15.13 -8.99 10.71
CA THR A 218 13.77 -8.82 11.25
C THR A 218 12.95 -7.86 10.41
N TYR A 219 13.55 -6.76 9.92
CA TYR A 219 12.83 -5.84 9.04
C TYR A 219 12.37 -6.52 7.74
N ARG A 220 13.24 -7.34 7.13
CA ARG A 220 12.87 -8.10 5.91
C ARG A 220 11.69 -9.03 6.15
N MET A 221 11.70 -9.77 7.26
CA MET A 221 10.58 -10.64 7.66
C MET A 221 9.29 -9.84 7.93
N VAL A 222 9.40 -8.66 8.55
CA VAL A 222 8.24 -7.78 8.80
C VAL A 222 7.62 -7.29 7.49
N ILE A 223 8.43 -6.96 6.48
CA ILE A 223 7.91 -6.56 5.17
C ILE A 223 7.21 -7.75 4.48
N GLU A 224 7.80 -8.93 4.52
CA GLU A 224 7.21 -10.15 3.96
C GLU A 224 5.86 -10.45 4.63
N TYR A 225 5.81 -10.43 5.96
CA TYR A 225 4.57 -10.60 6.72
C TYR A 225 3.54 -9.51 6.39
N TYR A 226 3.97 -8.24 6.24
CA TYR A 226 3.05 -7.16 5.88
C TYR A 226 2.45 -7.37 4.48
N ILE A 227 3.23 -7.84 3.52
CA ILE A 227 2.75 -8.16 2.17
C ILE A 227 1.70 -9.29 2.23
N PHE A 228 2.00 -10.35 3.00
CA PHE A 228 1.02 -11.41 3.24
C PHE A 228 -0.27 -10.86 3.87
N TYR A 229 -0.15 -10.07 4.93
CA TYR A 229 -1.29 -9.42 5.59
C TYR A 229 -2.07 -8.53 4.62
N TYR A 230 -1.39 -7.70 3.84
CA TYR A 230 -2.02 -6.80 2.88
C TYR A 230 -2.85 -7.56 1.84
N ASN A 231 -2.30 -8.61 1.27
CA ASN A 231 -2.95 -9.39 0.23
C ASN A 231 -4.10 -10.27 0.76
N ASN A 232 -3.93 -10.87 1.95
CA ASN A 232 -4.82 -11.94 2.42
C ASN A 232 -5.80 -11.49 3.50
N LEU A 233 -5.45 -10.51 4.33
CA LEU A 233 -6.20 -10.19 5.56
C LEU A 233 -6.68 -8.74 5.61
N ARG A 234 -5.96 -7.82 4.97
CA ARG A 234 -6.25 -6.39 5.07
C ARG A 234 -7.48 -6.01 4.26
N PRO A 235 -8.56 -5.49 4.89
CA PRO A 235 -9.73 -5.01 4.15
C PRO A 235 -9.38 -3.82 3.27
N HIS A 236 -9.86 -3.84 2.02
CA HIS A 236 -9.62 -2.79 1.05
C HIS A 236 -10.92 -2.09 0.66
N SER A 237 -11.03 -0.77 0.88
CA SER A 237 -12.28 -0.03 0.69
C SER A 237 -12.81 -0.06 -0.75
N THR A 238 -11.93 -0.04 -1.75
CA THR A 238 -12.32 -0.10 -3.18
C THR A 238 -12.74 -1.51 -3.63
N LEU A 239 -12.49 -2.53 -2.79
CA LEU A 239 -12.88 -3.92 -3.03
C LEU A 239 -14.02 -4.34 -2.07
N GLY A 240 -14.92 -3.42 -1.73
CA GLY A 240 -16.03 -3.71 -0.82
C GLY A 240 -15.57 -4.13 0.58
N TYR A 241 -14.40 -3.65 1.01
CA TYR A 241 -13.75 -4.03 2.27
C TYR A 241 -13.31 -5.50 2.33
N THR A 242 -13.14 -6.13 1.20
CA THR A 242 -12.57 -7.49 1.08
C THR A 242 -11.05 -7.39 0.95
N PRO A 243 -10.27 -8.35 1.48
CA PRO A 243 -8.85 -8.46 1.18
C PRO A 243 -8.62 -8.67 -0.32
N PRO A 244 -7.52 -8.16 -0.90
CA PRO A 244 -7.28 -8.24 -2.34
C PRO A 244 -7.35 -9.63 -2.95
N LEU A 245 -6.85 -10.66 -2.27
CA LEU A 245 -6.90 -12.04 -2.77
C LEU A 245 -8.26 -12.73 -2.60
N ALA A 246 -9.17 -12.16 -1.82
CA ALA A 246 -10.52 -12.70 -1.61
C ALA A 246 -11.61 -11.91 -2.38
N ALA A 247 -11.22 -10.91 -3.20
CA ALA A 247 -12.12 -10.00 -3.91
C ALA A 247 -12.48 -10.47 -5.32
#